data_2b6394fa9fb4fd88ab001d29afde0901
#
_entry.id   2b6394fa9fb4fd88ab001d29afde0901
#
_cell.length_a   1.000
_cell.length_b   1.000
_cell.length_c   1.000
_cell.angle_alpha   90.00
_cell.angle_beta   90.00
_cell.angle_gamma   90.00
#
_symmetry.space_group_name_H-M   'P 1'
#
loop_
_entity.id
_entity.type
_entity.pdbx_description
1 polymer ?
#
loop_
_entity_poly.entity_id
_entity_poly.type
_entity_poly.pdbx_seq_one_letter_code
_entity_poly.pdbx_strand_id
1 'polypeptide(L)'
;MKAKFYICNHCGNLVTTIHNAGVPLVCCGEKMKELVPNTVEASGEKHLPVAELSGSRLTVTVGAVEHTMADVHYIQWIFVETENGGQIRYLNPGQAPSTVFELGSEKPVAVYAYCNLHGLWMTKL
;
A
#
# COMPACT_ATOMS: atom_id res chain seq x y z
N MET A 1 1.75 -2.71 14.36
CA MET A 1 1.08 -2.36 13.11
C MET A 1 -0.13 -3.26 12.92
N LYS A 2 -1.26 -2.68 12.60
CA LYS A 2 -2.55 -3.41 12.50
C LYS A 2 -3.04 -3.59 11.07
N ALA A 3 -2.56 -2.80 10.12
CA ALA A 3 -3.06 -2.85 8.75
C ALA A 3 -2.79 -4.20 8.11
N LYS A 4 -3.82 -4.81 7.56
CA LYS A 4 -3.75 -6.05 6.78
C LYS A 4 -4.57 -5.88 5.52
N PHE A 5 -4.09 -6.45 4.43
CA PHE A 5 -4.72 -6.37 3.13
C PHE A 5 -4.90 -7.77 2.57
N TYR A 6 -6.03 -7.99 1.91
CA TYR A 6 -6.40 -9.30 1.37
C TYR A 6 -6.85 -9.15 -0.07
N ILE A 7 -6.57 -10.15 -0.89
CA ILE A 7 -6.97 -10.16 -2.30
C ILE A 7 -7.73 -11.45 -2.63
N CYS A 8 -8.75 -11.30 -3.48
CA CYS A 8 -9.41 -12.43 -4.10
C CYS A 8 -8.65 -12.82 -5.36
N ASN A 9 -8.17 -14.07 -5.42
CA ASN A 9 -7.42 -14.56 -6.58
C ASN A 9 -8.29 -14.77 -7.84
N HIS A 10 -9.62 -14.73 -7.71
CA HIS A 10 -10.54 -14.89 -8.84
C HIS A 10 -10.95 -13.55 -9.44
N CYS A 11 -11.51 -12.65 -8.64
CA CYS A 11 -12.04 -11.39 -9.15
C CYS A 11 -11.12 -10.19 -8.95
N GLY A 12 -10.09 -10.31 -8.12
CA GLY A 12 -9.14 -9.24 -7.84
C GLY A 12 -9.61 -8.22 -6.80
N ASN A 13 -10.74 -8.46 -6.11
CA ASN A 13 -11.12 -7.59 -4.99
C ASN A 13 -9.98 -7.53 -3.98
N LEU A 14 -9.58 -6.30 -3.63
CA LEU A 14 -8.55 -6.05 -2.64
C LEU A 14 -9.19 -5.26 -1.50
N VAL A 15 -9.07 -5.77 -0.28
CA VAL A 15 -9.75 -5.21 0.88
C VAL A 15 -8.80 -5.06 2.06
N THR A 16 -9.13 -4.17 2.97
CA THR A 16 -8.51 -4.08 4.29
C THR A 16 -9.59 -4.19 5.35
N THR A 17 -9.25 -4.72 6.52
CA THR A 17 -10.20 -4.85 7.63
C THR A 17 -10.01 -3.66 8.58
N ILE A 18 -11.11 -3.06 8.99
CA ILE A 18 -11.13 -2.07 10.07
C ILE A 18 -10.86 -2.77 11.40
N HIS A 19 -11.50 -3.91 11.60
CA HIS A 19 -11.28 -4.79 12.74
C HIS A 19 -11.15 -6.21 12.21
N ASN A 20 -10.07 -6.88 12.57
CA ASN A 20 -9.84 -8.28 12.15
C ASN A 20 -10.19 -9.20 13.31
N ALA A 21 -11.31 -9.94 13.17
CA ALA A 21 -11.77 -10.88 14.19
C ALA A 21 -11.06 -12.25 14.11
N GLY A 22 -10.13 -12.42 13.17
CA GLY A 22 -9.41 -13.68 12.98
C GLY A 22 -10.17 -14.73 12.19
N VAL A 23 -11.32 -14.36 11.62
CA VAL A 23 -12.11 -15.24 10.76
C VAL A 23 -11.72 -15.04 9.31
N PRO A 24 -11.56 -16.08 8.50
CA PRO A 24 -11.21 -15.94 7.10
C PRO A 24 -12.23 -15.09 6.32
N LEU A 25 -11.73 -14.21 5.48
CA LEU A 25 -12.54 -13.50 4.49
C LEU A 25 -12.72 -14.41 3.27
N VAL A 26 -13.94 -14.50 2.77
CA VAL A 26 -14.26 -15.34 1.61
C VAL A 26 -14.81 -14.47 0.48
N CYS A 27 -14.29 -14.68 -0.72
CA CYS A 27 -14.75 -14.03 -1.93
C CYS A 27 -14.67 -15.03 -3.08
N CYS A 28 -15.70 -15.03 -3.95
CA CYS A 28 -15.78 -16.00 -5.06
C CYS A 28 -15.64 -17.47 -4.61
N GLY A 29 -16.19 -17.80 -3.45
CA GLY A 29 -16.19 -19.18 -2.92
C GLY A 29 -14.85 -19.66 -2.35
N GLU A 30 -13.85 -18.79 -2.23
CA GLU A 30 -12.54 -19.13 -1.67
C GLU A 30 -12.10 -18.13 -0.61
N LYS A 31 -11.24 -18.59 0.28
CA LYS A 31 -10.57 -17.70 1.23
C LYS A 31 -9.74 -16.67 0.48
N MET A 32 -9.88 -15.41 0.84
CA MET A 32 -9.02 -14.37 0.33
C MET A 32 -7.61 -14.56 0.86
N LYS A 33 -6.64 -14.26 0.02
CA LYS A 33 -5.22 -14.37 0.36
C LYS A 33 -4.76 -13.11 1.08
N GLU A 34 -4.12 -13.26 2.24
CA GLU A 34 -3.45 -12.14 2.89
C GLU A 34 -2.22 -11.73 2.06
N LEU A 35 -2.11 -10.43 1.78
CA LEU A 35 -0.95 -9.87 1.12
C LEU A 35 0.13 -9.60 2.17
N VAL A 36 1.22 -10.36 2.11
CA VAL A 36 2.36 -10.16 3.01
C VAL A 36 3.36 -9.23 2.31
N PRO A 37 3.63 -8.03 2.87
CA PRO A 37 4.49 -7.08 2.18
C PRO A 37 5.91 -7.59 2.03
N ASN A 38 6.59 -7.13 0.97
CA ASN A 38 8.01 -7.36 0.69
C ASN A 38 8.37 -8.83 0.46
N THR A 39 7.43 -9.67 0.01
CA THR A 39 7.67 -11.10 -0.18
C THR A 39 7.75 -11.53 -1.65
N VAL A 40 7.44 -10.63 -2.58
CA VAL A 40 7.55 -10.90 -4.01
C VAL A 40 8.96 -10.55 -4.47
N GLU A 41 9.59 -11.42 -5.28
CA GLU A 41 10.86 -11.12 -5.89
C GLU A 41 10.72 -10.07 -6.98
N ALA A 42 11.16 -8.85 -6.67
CA ALA A 42 11.21 -7.73 -7.59
C ALA A 42 12.20 -6.70 -7.04
N SER A 43 12.47 -5.64 -7.82
CA SER A 43 13.39 -4.60 -7.38
C SER A 43 12.86 -3.84 -6.17
N GLY A 44 13.48 -4.00 -5.00
CA GLY A 44 13.15 -3.21 -3.80
C GLY A 44 13.38 -1.72 -4.02
N GLU A 45 14.40 -1.36 -4.77
CA GLU A 45 14.73 0.03 -5.11
C GLU A 45 13.58 0.75 -5.82
N LYS A 46 12.79 0.02 -6.63
CA LYS A 46 11.66 0.58 -7.37
C LYS A 46 10.31 0.39 -6.68
N HIS A 47 10.22 -0.46 -5.68
CA HIS A 47 8.95 -0.85 -5.07
C HIS A 47 8.79 -0.39 -3.62
N LEU A 48 9.88 -0.33 -2.85
CA LEU A 48 9.79 0.12 -1.46
C LEU A 48 9.42 1.60 -1.40
N PRO A 49 8.31 1.96 -0.75
CA PRO A 49 7.96 3.37 -0.63
C PRO A 49 8.98 4.12 0.22
N VAL A 50 9.29 5.34 -0.21
CA VAL A 50 10.17 6.26 0.49
C VAL A 50 9.32 7.38 1.05
N ALA A 51 9.42 7.63 2.35
CA ALA A 51 8.61 8.62 3.04
C ALA A 51 9.46 9.70 3.67
N GLU A 52 9.03 10.95 3.51
CA GLU A 52 9.63 12.11 4.16
C GLU A 52 8.57 12.88 4.92
N LEU A 53 8.78 13.04 6.23
CA LEU A 53 7.89 13.82 7.09
C LEU A 53 8.45 15.22 7.26
N SER A 54 7.64 16.22 6.92
CA SER A 54 7.95 17.63 7.14
C SER A 54 6.77 18.30 7.85
N GLY A 55 6.90 18.57 9.14
CA GLY A 55 5.79 19.03 9.95
C GLY A 55 4.69 17.97 10.01
N SER A 56 3.48 18.34 9.56
CA SER A 56 2.33 17.42 9.48
C SER A 56 2.19 16.75 8.11
N ARG A 57 3.06 17.04 7.16
CA ARG A 57 3.00 16.51 5.80
C ARG A 57 3.94 15.33 5.61
N LEU A 58 3.39 14.22 5.16
CA LEU A 58 4.17 13.06 4.78
C LEU A 58 4.14 12.91 3.26
N THR A 59 5.30 13.08 2.63
CA THR A 59 5.46 12.83 1.19
C THR A 59 5.95 11.42 0.98
N VAL A 60 5.24 10.66 0.16
CA VAL A 60 5.59 9.26 -0.15
C VAL A 60 5.81 9.12 -1.64
N THR A 61 6.95 8.56 -2.00
CA THR A 61 7.31 8.27 -3.41
C THR A 61 7.67 6.79 -3.53
N VAL A 62 7.23 6.14 -4.59
CA VAL A 62 7.54 4.73 -4.85
C VAL A 62 8.44 4.64 -6.09
N GLY A 63 9.70 4.26 -5.99
CA GLY A 63 10.52 4.02 -4.82
C GLY A 63 11.69 4.99 -4.83
N ALA A 64 12.87 4.61 -4.30
CA ALA A 64 14.08 5.41 -4.42
C ALA A 64 14.44 5.71 -5.89
N VAL A 65 14.22 4.73 -6.75
CA VAL A 65 14.11 4.91 -8.21
C VAL A 65 12.63 4.82 -8.55
N GLU A 66 12.07 5.82 -9.22
CA GLU A 66 10.64 5.90 -9.48
C GLU A 66 10.11 4.67 -10.20
N HIS A 67 9.02 4.13 -9.67
CA HIS A 67 8.30 3.00 -10.26
C HIS A 67 7.59 3.43 -11.54
N THR A 68 7.55 2.53 -12.51
CA THR A 68 6.76 2.70 -13.75
C THR A 68 5.29 2.94 -13.42
N MET A 69 4.66 3.82 -14.21
CA MET A 69 3.22 4.15 -14.11
C MET A 69 2.56 4.00 -15.48
N ALA A 70 2.72 2.82 -16.10
CA ALA A 70 2.10 2.47 -17.38
C ALA A 70 0.75 1.78 -17.14
N ASP A 71 -0.12 1.76 -18.16
CA ASP A 71 -1.48 1.19 -18.06
C ASP A 71 -1.50 -0.25 -17.53
N VAL A 72 -0.52 -1.05 -17.91
CA VAL A 72 -0.44 -2.47 -17.55
C VAL A 72 0.46 -2.76 -16.36
N HIS A 73 1.22 -1.76 -15.88
CA HIS A 73 2.16 -1.91 -14.79
C HIS A 73 2.30 -0.59 -14.04
N TYR A 74 1.67 -0.49 -12.89
CA TYR A 74 1.69 0.76 -12.11
C TYR A 74 1.39 0.51 -10.63
N ILE A 75 1.73 1.52 -9.82
CA ILE A 75 1.34 1.56 -8.40
C ILE A 75 -0.11 2.02 -8.34
N GLN A 76 -0.99 1.14 -7.85
CA GLN A 76 -2.43 1.41 -7.82
C GLN A 76 -2.86 2.29 -6.67
N TRP A 77 -2.17 2.18 -5.53
CA TRP A 77 -2.48 2.98 -4.36
C TRP A 77 -1.31 3.04 -3.39
N ILE A 78 -1.32 4.07 -2.54
CA ILE A 78 -0.41 4.25 -1.43
C ILE A 78 -1.26 4.41 -0.17
N PHE A 79 -0.86 3.76 0.92
CA PHE A 79 -1.55 3.83 2.21
C PHE A 79 -0.55 4.20 3.29
N VAL A 80 -0.93 5.17 4.15
CA VAL A 80 -0.17 5.45 5.37
C VAL A 80 -0.95 4.92 6.56
N GLU A 81 -0.28 4.12 7.37
CA GLU A 81 -0.81 3.69 8.67
C GLU A 81 -0.28 4.64 9.73
N THR A 82 -1.19 5.17 10.55
CA THR A 82 -0.87 5.99 11.72
C THR A 82 -1.19 5.22 13.00
N GLU A 83 -0.83 5.78 14.16
CA GLU A 83 -1.15 5.13 15.45
C GLU A 83 -2.66 4.90 15.65
N ASN A 84 -3.50 5.78 15.11
CA ASN A 84 -4.95 5.73 15.34
C ASN A 84 -5.79 5.51 14.08
N GLY A 85 -5.17 5.17 12.97
CA GLY A 85 -5.91 4.95 11.73
C GLY A 85 -5.03 4.88 10.52
N GLY A 86 -5.49 5.48 9.43
CA GLY A 86 -4.75 5.51 8.20
C GLY A 86 -5.43 6.33 7.11
N GLN A 87 -4.73 6.55 6.02
CA GLN A 87 -5.25 7.23 4.83
C GLN A 87 -4.79 6.49 3.59
N ILE A 88 -5.62 6.50 2.56
CA ILE A 88 -5.30 5.89 1.27
C ILE A 88 -5.40 6.93 0.16
N ARG A 89 -4.54 6.77 -0.86
CA ARG A 89 -4.60 7.51 -2.12
C ARG A 89 -4.56 6.54 -3.27
N TYR A 90 -5.54 6.64 -4.16
CA TYR A 90 -5.52 5.93 -5.43
C TYR A 90 -4.64 6.66 -6.42
N LEU A 91 -3.88 5.90 -7.21
CA LEU A 91 -3.06 6.44 -8.29
C LEU A 91 -3.55 5.88 -9.62
N ASN A 92 -3.32 6.62 -10.69
CA ASN A 92 -3.67 6.21 -12.04
C ASN A 92 -2.42 6.16 -12.91
N PRO A 93 -2.42 5.33 -13.97
CA PRO A 93 -1.34 5.36 -14.96
C PRO A 93 -1.11 6.76 -15.49
N GLY A 94 0.13 7.10 -15.73
CA GLY A 94 0.53 8.43 -16.21
C GLY A 94 0.75 9.47 -15.12
N GLN A 95 0.32 9.20 -13.90
CA GLN A 95 0.63 10.04 -12.74
C GLN A 95 2.01 9.70 -12.17
N ALA A 96 2.62 10.63 -11.43
CA ALA A 96 3.81 10.30 -10.67
C ALA A 96 3.48 9.27 -9.58
N PRO A 97 4.38 8.31 -9.25
CA PRO A 97 4.16 7.33 -8.18
C PRO A 97 4.40 7.97 -6.82
N SER A 98 3.67 9.03 -6.52
CA SER A 98 3.93 9.87 -5.35
C SER A 98 2.64 10.51 -4.87
N THR A 99 2.55 10.75 -3.56
CA THR A 99 1.44 11.48 -2.96
C THR A 99 1.89 12.17 -1.67
N VAL A 100 1.06 13.09 -1.21
CA VAL A 100 1.26 13.80 0.07
C VAL A 100 0.07 13.52 0.96
N PHE A 101 0.33 13.10 2.20
CA PHE A 101 -0.68 12.94 3.24
C PHE A 101 -0.56 14.06 4.26
N GLU A 102 -1.69 14.70 4.56
CA GLU A 102 -1.79 15.63 5.69
C GLU A 102 -2.16 14.83 6.94
N LEU A 103 -1.26 14.74 7.89
CA LEU A 103 -1.44 13.89 9.06
C LEU A 103 -1.97 14.63 10.29
N GLY A 104 -1.91 15.97 10.30
CA GLY A 104 -2.21 16.73 11.50
C GLY A 104 -1.26 16.36 12.63
N SER A 105 -1.79 15.92 13.76
CA SER A 105 -1.00 15.46 14.91
C SER A 105 -0.78 13.94 14.92
N GLU A 106 -1.30 13.22 13.93
CA GLU A 106 -1.15 11.76 13.84
C GLU A 106 0.29 11.38 13.56
N LYS A 107 0.75 10.31 14.22
CA LYS A 107 2.09 9.76 13.97
C LYS A 107 2.02 8.63 12.96
N PRO A 108 2.74 8.73 11.84
CA PRO A 108 2.82 7.64 10.89
C PRO A 108 3.67 6.50 11.46
N VAL A 109 3.25 5.27 11.24
CA VAL A 109 3.98 4.08 11.68
C VAL A 109 4.49 3.23 10.52
N ALA A 110 3.84 3.30 9.36
CA ALA A 110 4.26 2.59 8.15
C ALA A 110 3.61 3.18 6.92
N VAL A 111 4.26 3.04 5.78
CA VAL A 111 3.69 3.34 4.47
C VAL A 111 3.69 2.08 3.62
N TYR A 112 2.63 1.91 2.83
CA TYR A 112 2.41 0.77 1.95
C TYR A 112 2.16 1.25 0.54
N ALA A 113 2.63 0.47 -0.43
CA ALA A 113 2.34 0.70 -1.84
C ALA A 113 1.99 -0.63 -2.50
N TYR A 114 1.03 -0.61 -3.43
CA TYR A 114 0.62 -1.81 -4.13
C TYR A 114 0.87 -1.69 -5.63
N CYS A 115 1.72 -2.58 -6.14
CA CYS A 115 1.98 -2.74 -7.57
C CYS A 115 1.08 -3.86 -8.11
N ASN A 116 0.36 -3.59 -9.21
CA ASN A 116 -0.54 -4.58 -9.79
C ASN A 116 0.14 -5.88 -10.23
N LEU A 117 1.43 -5.84 -10.54
CA LEU A 117 2.20 -7.02 -10.94
C LEU A 117 3.05 -7.62 -9.82
N HIS A 118 3.57 -6.79 -8.91
CA HIS A 118 4.55 -7.24 -7.91
C HIS A 118 4.07 -7.15 -6.47
N GLY A 119 2.78 -6.88 -6.25
CA GLY A 119 2.14 -6.99 -4.95
C GLY A 119 2.40 -5.83 -3.99
N LEU A 120 2.32 -6.15 -2.71
CA LEU A 120 2.35 -5.18 -1.62
C LEU A 120 3.77 -4.97 -1.11
N TRP A 121 4.11 -3.70 -0.91
CA TRP A 121 5.41 -3.27 -0.38
C TRP A 121 5.21 -2.32 0.79
N MET A 122 6.08 -2.37 1.78
CA MET A 122 5.92 -1.60 3.01
C MET A 122 7.26 -1.14 3.54
N THR A 123 7.26 0.08 4.06
CA THR A 123 8.39 0.66 4.80
C THR A 123 7.89 1.10 6.18
N LYS A 124 8.57 0.65 7.23
CA LYS A 124 8.32 1.12 8.60
C LYS A 124 8.90 2.51 8.80
N LEU A 125 8.25 3.31 9.59
CA LEU A 125 8.67 4.67 9.91
C LEU A 125 9.08 4.83 11.36
#